data_966853d57bb4d92700c8b39bc048774f
#
_entry.id   966853d57bb4d92700c8b39bc048774f
#
_cell.length_a   1.000
_cell.length_b   1.000
_cell.length_c   1.000
_cell.angle_alpha   90.00
_cell.angle_beta   90.00
_cell.angle_gamma   90.00
#
_symmetry.space_group_name_H-M   'P 1'
#
loop_
_entity.id
_entity.type
_entity.pdbx_description
1 polymer ?
#
loop_
_entity_poly.entity_id
_entity_poly.type
_entity_poly.pdbx_seq_one_letter_code
_entity_poly.pdbx_strand_id
1 'polypeptide(L)'
;MSASARRAKVERSGAELSVRRQCALLNVARSGVYRPRPEASADDLALMRRIDELYLEKPFYGSRRMTFDLNEEGRGVNRKRVQRLMRLMGLEGLVPRPGTSKAAPGNKIYPYLLRGVSITEPNHVWASDITYIPMANGFLYLVAIIDWASRAVLAWRLSNTMDSAFCVEALEEALQRYGKPRIFNTDQGAQFTSAAFTGKLEAAGIAISMDGRGRFMDNIFIERLWRSIKYEEVHLKAYADGREARTGIGRWIDFYNHRRPHQAMSNQQPMNVWRNGMATAEQPTEAVDMPLRLDNAPALPTYPQQRQKKEKKAA
;
A
#
# COMPACT_ATOMS: atom_id res chain seq x y z
N MET A 1 2.10 -28.02 -17.87
CA MET A 1 2.92 -27.37 -18.92
C MET A 1 2.14 -26.24 -19.59
N SER A 2 2.77 -25.06 -19.82
CA SER A 2 2.14 -23.94 -20.53
C SER A 2 1.95 -24.26 -22.05
N ALA A 3 1.01 -23.55 -22.72
CA ALA A 3 0.79 -23.73 -24.15
C ALA A 3 2.05 -23.38 -25.00
N SER A 4 2.87 -22.46 -24.53
CA SER A 4 4.16 -22.12 -25.15
C SER A 4 5.17 -23.27 -25.04
N ALA A 5 5.31 -23.86 -23.85
CA ALA A 5 6.20 -24.99 -23.62
C ALA A 5 5.75 -26.26 -24.41
N ARG A 6 4.43 -26.44 -24.57
CA ARG A 6 3.89 -27.54 -25.41
C ARG A 6 4.19 -27.33 -26.89
N ARG A 7 4.07 -26.09 -27.40
CA ARG A 7 4.43 -25.74 -28.79
C ARG A 7 5.91 -25.95 -29.10
N ALA A 8 6.78 -25.64 -28.12
CA ALA A 8 8.23 -25.80 -28.29
C ALA A 8 8.66 -27.30 -28.46
N LYS A 9 7.80 -28.24 -28.05
CA LYS A 9 8.04 -29.70 -28.22
C LYS A 9 7.63 -30.25 -29.59
N VAL A 10 7.02 -29.41 -30.45
CA VAL A 10 6.61 -29.87 -31.80
C VAL A 10 7.83 -29.79 -32.72
N GLU A 11 8.27 -30.97 -33.18
CA GLU A 11 9.34 -31.08 -34.17
C GLU A 11 8.77 -30.94 -35.57
N ARG A 12 9.39 -30.06 -36.38
CA ARG A 12 8.89 -29.72 -37.73
C ARG A 12 9.46 -30.60 -38.81
N SER A 13 10.61 -31.25 -38.57
CA SER A 13 11.32 -32.13 -39.48
C SER A 13 11.97 -33.27 -38.72
N GLY A 14 12.06 -34.46 -39.34
CA GLY A 14 12.74 -35.60 -38.75
C GLY A 14 11.96 -36.41 -37.72
N ALA A 15 10.74 -36.03 -37.39
CA ALA A 15 9.92 -36.77 -36.41
C ALA A 15 9.12 -37.91 -37.06
N GLU A 16 8.96 -39.03 -36.34
CA GLU A 16 8.11 -40.16 -36.73
C GLU A 16 6.61 -39.76 -36.86
N LEU A 17 6.20 -38.75 -36.12
CA LEU A 17 4.82 -38.26 -36.14
C LEU A 17 4.69 -36.94 -36.92
N SER A 18 3.64 -36.89 -37.76
CA SER A 18 3.34 -35.65 -38.47
C SER A 18 3.05 -34.49 -37.51
N VAL A 19 3.41 -33.24 -37.90
CA VAL A 19 3.15 -32.03 -37.10
C VAL A 19 1.67 -31.92 -36.68
N ARG A 20 0.74 -32.37 -37.54
CA ARG A 20 -0.70 -32.41 -37.22
C ARG A 20 -0.97 -33.35 -36.04
N ARG A 21 -0.37 -34.52 -36.00
CA ARG A 21 -0.56 -35.50 -34.95
C ARG A 21 0.10 -35.05 -33.64
N GLN A 22 1.31 -34.49 -33.71
CA GLN A 22 2.00 -33.92 -32.57
C GLN A 22 1.18 -32.78 -31.94
N CYS A 23 0.63 -31.88 -32.76
CA CYS A 23 -0.24 -30.79 -32.28
C CYS A 23 -1.49 -31.29 -31.56
N ALA A 24 -2.11 -32.37 -32.10
CA ALA A 24 -3.28 -32.98 -31.49
C ALA A 24 -2.94 -33.59 -30.12
N LEU A 25 -1.86 -34.37 -30.04
CA LEU A 25 -1.39 -34.99 -28.77
C LEU A 25 -0.99 -33.95 -27.71
N LEU A 26 -0.36 -32.86 -28.12
CA LEU A 26 0.06 -31.77 -27.22
C LEU A 26 -1.06 -30.77 -26.93
N ASN A 27 -2.25 -30.94 -27.52
CA ASN A 27 -3.37 -30.01 -27.43
C ASN A 27 -2.93 -28.57 -27.69
N VAL A 28 -2.34 -28.31 -28.86
CA VAL A 28 -1.91 -26.99 -29.35
C VAL A 28 -2.41 -26.72 -30.77
N ALA A 29 -2.79 -25.49 -31.06
CA ALA A 29 -3.20 -25.10 -32.40
C ALA A 29 -2.01 -25.13 -33.37
N ARG A 30 -2.14 -25.81 -34.55
CA ARG A 30 -1.09 -25.92 -35.57
C ARG A 30 -0.63 -24.55 -36.09
N SER A 31 -1.56 -23.59 -36.26
CA SER A 31 -1.24 -22.20 -36.62
C SER A 31 -0.25 -21.53 -35.67
N GLY A 32 -0.33 -21.85 -34.36
CA GLY A 32 0.59 -21.32 -33.37
C GLY A 32 2.02 -21.87 -33.44
N VAL A 33 2.23 -23.01 -34.10
CA VAL A 33 3.54 -23.64 -34.33
C VAL A 33 4.31 -22.94 -35.45
N TYR A 34 3.58 -22.47 -36.48
CA TYR A 34 4.15 -21.78 -37.64
C TYR A 34 4.18 -20.25 -37.51
N ARG A 35 3.53 -19.69 -36.48
CA ARG A 35 3.53 -18.26 -36.28
C ARG A 35 4.91 -17.79 -35.81
N PRO A 36 5.63 -16.94 -36.57
CA PRO A 36 6.88 -16.39 -36.12
C PRO A 36 6.68 -15.60 -34.82
N ARG A 37 7.62 -15.72 -33.89
CA ARG A 37 7.62 -14.81 -32.75
C ARG A 37 7.99 -13.42 -33.27
N PRO A 38 7.15 -12.41 -33.06
CA PRO A 38 7.52 -11.07 -33.45
C PRO A 38 8.79 -10.65 -32.67
N GLU A 39 9.80 -10.23 -33.39
CA GLU A 39 10.98 -9.60 -32.79
C GLU A 39 10.56 -8.30 -32.07
N ALA A 40 11.27 -7.97 -30.99
CA ALA A 40 11.02 -6.71 -30.31
C ALA A 40 11.37 -5.53 -31.22
N SER A 41 10.47 -4.60 -31.41
CA SER A 41 10.75 -3.38 -32.18
C SER A 41 11.85 -2.54 -31.50
N ALA A 42 12.51 -1.67 -32.25
CA ALA A 42 13.51 -0.74 -31.69
C ALA A 42 12.92 0.09 -30.54
N ASP A 43 11.66 0.52 -30.68
CA ASP A 43 10.92 1.23 -29.62
C ASP A 43 10.65 0.37 -28.38
N ASP A 44 10.35 -0.94 -28.56
CA ASP A 44 10.20 -1.84 -27.43
C ASP A 44 11.54 -2.06 -26.72
N LEU A 45 12.64 -2.19 -27.46
CA LEU A 45 13.98 -2.33 -26.87
C LEU A 45 14.40 -1.08 -26.09
N ALA A 46 14.16 0.12 -26.64
CA ALA A 46 14.43 1.38 -25.94
C ALA A 46 13.57 1.51 -24.66
N LEU A 47 12.30 1.10 -24.75
CA LEU A 47 11.40 1.12 -23.59
C LEU A 47 11.80 0.07 -22.54
N MET A 48 12.25 -1.12 -22.95
CA MET A 48 12.76 -2.16 -22.05
C MET A 48 14.00 -1.68 -21.29
N ARG A 49 14.95 -1.01 -21.93
CA ARG A 49 16.11 -0.42 -21.24
C ARG A 49 15.67 0.57 -20.16
N ARG A 50 14.72 1.47 -20.48
CA ARG A 50 14.24 2.44 -19.51
C ARG A 50 13.46 1.80 -18.37
N ILE A 51 12.67 0.76 -18.65
CA ILE A 51 11.99 -0.05 -17.62
C ILE A 51 13.01 -0.72 -16.69
N ASP A 52 14.13 -1.23 -17.23
CA ASP A 52 15.18 -1.85 -16.44
C ASP A 52 15.86 -0.85 -15.50
N GLU A 53 16.24 0.32 -15.99
CA GLU A 53 16.79 1.42 -15.19
C GLU A 53 15.85 1.81 -14.04
N LEU A 54 14.58 2.04 -14.32
CA LEU A 54 13.56 2.36 -13.31
C LEU A 54 13.35 1.22 -12.32
N TYR A 55 13.48 -0.04 -12.78
CA TYR A 55 13.35 -1.20 -11.92
C TYR A 55 14.55 -1.36 -10.98
N LEU A 56 15.76 -1.04 -11.42
CA LEU A 56 16.95 -1.03 -10.56
C LEU A 56 16.84 0.02 -9.44
N GLU A 57 16.24 1.18 -9.74
CA GLU A 57 15.99 2.22 -8.73
C GLU A 57 14.81 1.88 -7.80
N LYS A 58 13.75 1.27 -8.34
CA LYS A 58 12.46 1.04 -7.68
C LYS A 58 11.94 -0.37 -7.93
N PRO A 59 12.60 -1.44 -7.41
CA PRO A 59 12.25 -2.84 -7.70
C PRO A 59 10.87 -3.26 -7.21
N PHE A 60 10.25 -2.47 -6.33
CA PHE A 60 8.90 -2.63 -5.83
C PHE A 60 7.81 -2.06 -6.77
N TYR A 61 8.18 -1.46 -7.90
CA TYR A 61 7.22 -0.94 -8.87
C TYR A 61 6.62 -2.05 -9.71
N GLY A 62 5.29 -2.18 -9.63
CA GLY A 62 4.52 -2.94 -10.60
C GLY A 62 4.19 -2.11 -11.85
N SER A 63 3.63 -2.75 -12.88
CA SER A 63 3.35 -2.13 -14.19
C SER A 63 2.55 -0.81 -14.13
N ARG A 64 1.75 -0.55 -13.10
CA ARG A 64 0.97 0.69 -12.97
C ARG A 64 1.86 1.90 -12.64
N ARG A 65 2.71 1.78 -11.62
CA ARG A 65 3.65 2.84 -11.23
C ARG A 65 4.73 3.04 -12.28
N MET A 66 5.24 1.95 -12.85
CA MET A 66 6.16 1.99 -13.98
C MET A 66 5.59 2.77 -15.17
N THR A 67 4.32 2.52 -15.51
CA THR A 67 3.65 3.29 -16.59
C THR A 67 3.49 4.76 -16.24
N PHE A 68 3.20 5.07 -14.99
CA PHE A 68 3.06 6.45 -14.53
C PHE A 68 4.38 7.21 -14.72
N ASP A 69 5.50 6.71 -14.18
CA ASP A 69 6.81 7.37 -14.31
C ASP A 69 7.24 7.54 -15.78
N LEU A 70 7.05 6.49 -16.61
CA LEU A 70 7.34 6.58 -18.04
C LEU A 70 6.52 7.64 -18.78
N ASN A 71 5.29 7.87 -18.36
CA ASN A 71 4.44 8.90 -18.95
C ASN A 71 4.76 10.31 -18.44
N GLU A 72 5.19 10.46 -17.19
CA GLU A 72 5.78 11.70 -16.67
C GLU A 72 7.06 12.10 -17.46
N GLU A 73 7.83 11.10 -17.95
CA GLU A 73 8.95 11.31 -18.86
C GLU A 73 8.53 11.62 -20.32
N GLY A 74 7.21 11.76 -20.58
CA GLY A 74 6.67 12.10 -21.91
C GLY A 74 6.60 10.93 -22.90
N ARG A 75 6.74 9.66 -22.46
CA ARG A 75 6.79 8.50 -23.37
C ARG A 75 5.44 8.05 -23.93
N GLY A 76 4.31 8.49 -23.36
CA GLY A 76 2.97 8.20 -23.85
C GLY A 76 2.62 6.71 -23.98
N VAL A 77 3.04 5.88 -23.02
CA VAL A 77 2.92 4.42 -23.11
C VAL A 77 1.68 3.89 -22.41
N ASN A 78 1.04 2.86 -23.01
CA ASN A 78 -0.07 2.17 -22.40
C ASN A 78 0.42 1.10 -21.41
N ARG A 79 -0.26 0.97 -20.25
CA ARG A 79 0.02 -0.02 -19.22
C ARG A 79 0.11 -1.45 -19.76
N LYS A 80 -0.74 -1.86 -20.70
CA LYS A 80 -0.70 -3.21 -21.28
C LYS A 80 0.62 -3.48 -22.00
N ARG A 81 1.20 -2.47 -22.67
CA ARG A 81 2.51 -2.56 -23.31
C ARG A 81 3.61 -2.72 -22.26
N VAL A 82 3.63 -1.88 -21.24
CA VAL A 82 4.59 -1.96 -20.13
C VAL A 82 4.50 -3.32 -19.42
N GLN A 83 3.32 -3.81 -19.10
CA GLN A 83 3.11 -5.11 -18.46
C GLN A 83 3.62 -6.27 -19.32
N ARG A 84 3.45 -6.21 -20.64
CA ARG A 84 3.98 -7.19 -21.58
C ARG A 84 5.50 -7.19 -21.60
N LEU A 85 6.13 -6.01 -21.64
CA LEU A 85 7.58 -5.86 -21.66
C LEU A 85 8.20 -6.33 -20.34
N MET A 86 7.68 -5.91 -19.20
CA MET A 86 8.13 -6.39 -17.89
C MET A 86 8.08 -7.93 -17.80
N ARG A 87 7.00 -8.56 -18.30
CA ARG A 87 6.89 -10.02 -18.33
C ARG A 87 7.93 -10.68 -19.26
N LEU A 88 8.24 -10.06 -20.40
CA LEU A 88 9.30 -10.53 -21.31
C LEU A 88 10.67 -10.46 -20.64
N MET A 89 10.93 -9.44 -19.85
CA MET A 89 12.17 -9.24 -19.10
C MET A 89 12.22 -10.09 -17.80
N GLY A 90 11.14 -10.77 -17.42
CA GLY A 90 11.06 -11.48 -16.15
C GLY A 90 10.95 -10.58 -14.93
N LEU A 91 10.57 -9.30 -15.11
CA LEU A 91 10.47 -8.31 -14.05
C LEU A 91 9.09 -8.36 -13.41
N GLU A 92 9.06 -8.54 -12.09
CA GLU A 92 7.86 -8.44 -11.26
C GLU A 92 8.15 -7.54 -10.05
N GLY A 93 7.20 -6.66 -9.70
CA GLY A 93 7.35 -5.85 -8.50
C GLY A 93 7.44 -6.74 -7.26
N LEU A 94 8.43 -6.49 -6.40
CA LEU A 94 8.64 -7.25 -5.17
C LEU A 94 7.44 -7.09 -4.22
N VAL A 95 6.75 -8.20 -3.91
CA VAL A 95 5.51 -8.24 -3.10
C VAL A 95 5.53 -9.39 -2.11
N PRO A 96 5.10 -9.17 -0.85
CA PRO A 96 5.08 -10.19 0.20
C PRO A 96 3.88 -11.14 0.23
N ARG A 97 4.04 -12.24 0.99
CA ARG A 97 2.99 -13.21 1.32
C ARG A 97 2.54 -13.07 2.79
N PRO A 98 1.25 -13.36 3.18
CA PRO A 98 0.67 -12.96 4.48
C PRO A 98 1.08 -13.79 5.73
N GLY A 99 1.05 -13.15 6.93
CA GLY A 99 1.36 -13.72 8.25
C GLY A 99 0.52 -13.11 9.42
N THR A 100 0.60 -13.59 10.68
CA THR A 100 -0.37 -13.33 11.79
C THR A 100 0.25 -12.99 13.15
N SER A 101 -0.45 -12.20 14.06
CA SER A 101 -0.05 -11.81 15.44
C SER A 101 -1.19 -11.76 16.49
N LYS A 102 -0.88 -11.76 17.85
CA LYS A 102 -1.84 -11.84 18.99
C LYS A 102 -1.55 -10.80 20.10
N ALA A 103 -2.56 -10.38 20.91
CA ALA A 103 -2.57 -9.27 21.90
C ALA A 103 -2.71 -9.65 23.40
N ALA A 104 -2.41 -8.72 24.36
CA ALA A 104 -2.35 -8.89 25.86
C ALA A 104 -3.37 -8.03 26.67
N PRO A 105 -3.70 -8.32 27.98
CA PRO A 105 -4.84 -7.75 28.73
C PRO A 105 -4.49 -6.70 29.81
N GLY A 106 -5.42 -5.76 30.14
CA GLY A 106 -5.47 -5.01 31.43
C GLY A 106 -5.72 -3.49 31.44
N ASN A 107 -5.86 -2.74 30.32
CA ASN A 107 -5.94 -1.27 30.31
C ASN A 107 -7.31 -0.68 29.91
N LYS A 108 -7.56 0.62 30.21
CA LYS A 108 -8.77 1.36 29.81
C LYS A 108 -8.90 1.34 28.27
N ILE A 109 -9.97 0.76 27.78
CA ILE A 109 -10.25 0.63 26.35
C ILE A 109 -11.30 1.67 25.98
N TYR A 110 -11.01 2.44 24.93
CA TYR A 110 -11.94 3.41 24.37
C TYR A 110 -12.79 2.79 23.27
N PRO A 111 -14.02 3.30 23.04
CA PRO A 111 -14.89 2.75 22.01
C PRO A 111 -14.32 3.03 20.59
N TYR A 112 -14.65 2.16 19.63
CA TYR A 112 -14.35 2.38 18.23
C TYR A 112 -15.35 3.39 17.62
N LEU A 113 -14.87 4.54 17.21
CA LEU A 113 -15.68 5.68 16.77
C LEU A 113 -15.86 5.77 15.24
N LEU A 114 -15.13 4.96 14.45
CA LEU A 114 -15.03 5.18 13.01
C LEU A 114 -16.01 4.36 12.17
N ARG A 115 -16.95 3.63 12.79
CA ARG A 115 -17.92 2.84 12.04
C ARG A 115 -18.89 3.74 11.28
N GLY A 116 -18.88 3.64 9.94
CA GLY A 116 -19.79 4.41 9.08
C GLY A 116 -19.42 5.89 8.94
N VAL A 117 -18.26 6.30 9.48
CA VAL A 117 -17.77 7.68 9.33
C VAL A 117 -17.15 7.86 7.95
N SER A 118 -17.64 8.84 7.19
CA SER A 118 -17.00 9.29 5.96
C SER A 118 -15.85 10.24 6.29
N ILE A 119 -14.64 9.88 5.86
CA ILE A 119 -13.42 10.64 6.15
C ILE A 119 -12.94 11.25 4.85
N THR A 120 -13.23 12.54 4.66
CA THR A 120 -13.04 13.25 3.39
C THR A 120 -12.03 14.39 3.47
N GLU A 121 -11.68 14.84 4.67
CA GLU A 121 -10.80 15.99 4.91
C GLU A 121 -9.61 15.63 5.80
N PRO A 122 -8.44 16.25 5.62
CA PRO A 122 -7.29 16.12 6.52
C PRO A 122 -7.66 16.53 7.95
N ASN A 123 -6.91 15.98 8.92
CA ASN A 123 -7.13 16.19 10.35
C ASN A 123 -8.52 15.77 10.87
N HIS A 124 -9.30 15.02 10.09
CA HIS A 124 -10.50 14.38 10.62
C HIS A 124 -10.11 13.18 11.50
N VAL A 125 -9.30 12.27 10.98
CA VAL A 125 -8.82 11.09 11.72
C VAL A 125 -7.33 10.92 11.52
N TRP A 126 -6.59 10.85 12.63
CA TRP A 126 -5.21 10.33 12.61
C TRP A 126 -5.19 8.93 13.19
N ALA A 127 -4.23 8.13 12.74
CA ALA A 127 -3.97 6.81 13.31
C ALA A 127 -2.50 6.63 13.63
N SER A 128 -2.23 5.81 14.64
CA SER A 128 -0.89 5.40 15.03
C SER A 128 -0.83 3.90 15.29
N ASP A 129 0.34 3.33 15.00
CA ASP A 129 0.68 1.94 15.28
C ASP A 129 2.20 1.80 15.40
N ILE A 130 2.66 0.66 15.94
CA ILE A 130 4.08 0.33 16.09
C ILE A 130 4.40 -0.90 15.26
N THR A 131 5.52 -0.85 14.53
CA THR A 131 6.03 -2.02 13.81
C THR A 131 7.49 -2.30 14.16
N TYR A 132 7.92 -3.55 13.91
CA TYR A 132 9.30 -3.98 14.08
C TYR A 132 10.09 -3.75 12.80
N ILE A 133 11.29 -3.20 12.93
CA ILE A 133 12.28 -3.03 11.88
C ILE A 133 13.42 -4.00 12.14
N PRO A 134 13.55 -5.10 11.39
CA PRO A 134 14.65 -6.04 11.56
C PRO A 134 15.98 -5.40 11.17
N MET A 135 17.03 -5.77 11.89
CA MET A 135 18.40 -5.33 11.66
C MET A 135 19.33 -6.54 11.65
N ALA A 136 20.59 -6.37 11.26
CA ALA A 136 21.59 -7.43 11.30
C ALA A 136 21.68 -8.07 12.68
N ASN A 137 21.61 -7.27 13.76
CA ASN A 137 21.61 -7.71 15.14
C ASN A 137 20.38 -7.17 15.88
N GLY A 138 19.29 -7.97 15.96
CA GLY A 138 18.07 -7.59 16.66
C GLY A 138 17.07 -6.80 15.82
N PHE A 139 16.39 -5.85 16.43
CA PHE A 139 15.36 -5.03 15.77
C PHE A 139 15.19 -3.68 16.48
N LEU A 140 14.56 -2.73 15.78
CA LEU A 140 14.06 -1.47 16.34
C LEU A 140 12.53 -1.45 16.26
N TYR A 141 11.92 -0.61 17.09
CA TYR A 141 10.51 -0.25 17.01
C TYR A 141 10.35 1.04 16.20
N LEU A 142 9.43 1.04 15.27
CA LEU A 142 9.04 2.22 14.52
C LEU A 142 7.59 2.55 14.83
N VAL A 143 7.33 3.73 15.40
CA VAL A 143 5.99 4.32 15.48
C VAL A 143 5.82 5.34 14.35
N ALA A 144 4.63 5.42 13.78
CA ALA A 144 4.24 6.50 12.88
C ALA A 144 2.83 6.97 13.16
N ILE A 145 2.57 8.24 12.85
CA ILE A 145 1.26 8.86 12.85
C ILE A 145 0.90 9.22 11.42
N ILE A 146 -0.25 8.73 10.97
CA ILE A 146 -0.74 8.92 9.61
C ILE A 146 -2.10 9.63 9.63
N ASP A 147 -2.29 10.60 8.75
CA ASP A 147 -3.61 11.18 8.47
C ASP A 147 -4.41 10.24 7.53
N TRP A 148 -5.63 9.93 7.89
CA TRP A 148 -6.44 8.95 7.15
C TRP A 148 -6.99 9.47 5.84
N ALA A 149 -7.27 10.76 5.70
CA ALA A 149 -7.76 11.31 4.45
C ALA A 149 -6.66 11.34 3.39
N SER A 150 -5.53 11.96 3.74
CA SER A 150 -4.40 12.19 2.82
C SER A 150 -3.39 11.05 2.75
N ARG A 151 -3.38 10.12 3.71
CA ARG A 151 -2.33 9.09 3.89
C ARG A 151 -0.96 9.68 4.22
N ALA A 152 -0.84 10.97 4.54
CA ALA A 152 0.42 11.59 4.89
C ALA A 152 0.94 11.05 6.22
N VAL A 153 2.22 10.70 6.27
CA VAL A 153 2.92 10.40 7.52
C VAL A 153 3.32 11.72 8.15
N LEU A 154 2.66 12.06 9.27
CA LEU A 154 2.81 13.35 9.94
C LEU A 154 4.01 13.36 10.88
N ALA A 155 4.22 12.26 11.62
CA ALA A 155 5.37 12.09 12.49
C ALA A 155 5.76 10.61 12.58
N TRP A 156 7.03 10.35 12.94
CA TRP A 156 7.54 9.01 13.17
C TRP A 156 8.73 9.03 14.13
N ARG A 157 8.94 7.92 14.85
CA ARG A 157 10.10 7.74 15.74
C ARG A 157 10.61 6.31 15.68
N LEU A 158 11.93 6.15 15.85
CA LEU A 158 12.58 4.88 16.07
C LEU A 158 13.06 4.77 17.52
N SER A 159 12.81 3.62 18.12
CA SER A 159 13.29 3.30 19.47
C SER A 159 13.87 1.89 19.52
N ASN A 160 14.82 1.65 20.41
CA ASN A 160 15.30 0.31 20.79
C ASN A 160 14.53 -0.27 21.97
N THR A 161 13.67 0.53 22.62
CA THR A 161 12.78 0.11 23.71
C THR A 161 11.32 0.28 23.32
N MET A 162 10.46 -0.57 23.88
CA MET A 162 9.00 -0.53 23.62
C MET A 162 8.29 0.19 24.79
N ASP A 163 8.79 1.35 25.21
CA ASP A 163 8.13 2.22 26.17
C ASP A 163 7.09 3.14 25.49
N SER A 164 6.37 3.96 26.26
CA SER A 164 5.40 4.90 25.69
C SER A 164 6.02 6.25 25.28
N ALA A 165 7.25 6.54 25.68
CA ALA A 165 7.86 7.85 25.51
C ALA A 165 8.02 8.23 24.04
N PHE A 166 8.56 7.33 23.19
CA PHE A 166 8.74 7.62 21.77
C PHE A 166 7.41 7.78 21.01
N CYS A 167 6.32 7.16 21.51
CA CYS A 167 4.97 7.37 20.96
C CYS A 167 4.43 8.77 21.33
N VAL A 168 4.68 9.20 22.58
CA VAL A 168 4.29 10.54 23.06
C VAL A 168 5.07 11.63 22.30
N GLU A 169 6.38 11.46 22.11
CA GLU A 169 7.21 12.38 21.31
C GLU A 169 6.70 12.51 19.87
N ALA A 170 6.33 11.39 19.23
CA ALA A 170 5.75 11.41 17.88
C ALA A 170 4.42 12.16 17.86
N LEU A 171 3.57 11.97 18.88
CA LEU A 171 2.29 12.65 19.02
C LEU A 171 2.49 14.17 19.21
N GLU A 172 3.39 14.56 20.10
CA GLU A 172 3.69 15.99 20.35
C GLU A 172 4.21 16.70 19.10
N GLU A 173 5.14 16.06 18.36
CA GLU A 173 5.60 16.61 17.08
C GLU A 173 4.47 16.76 16.07
N ALA A 174 3.62 15.74 15.92
CA ALA A 174 2.50 15.80 14.99
C ALA A 174 1.53 16.93 15.34
N LEU A 175 1.15 17.04 16.62
CA LEU A 175 0.25 18.09 17.10
C LEU A 175 0.84 19.49 16.89
N GLN A 176 2.14 19.67 17.17
CA GLN A 176 2.83 20.95 17.00
C GLN A 176 2.89 21.40 15.54
N ARG A 177 3.13 20.48 14.60
CA ARG A 177 3.40 20.80 13.18
C ARG A 177 2.16 20.84 12.31
N TYR A 178 1.17 20.03 12.62
CA TYR A 178 0.01 19.78 11.74
C TYR A 178 -1.34 20.12 12.38
N GLY A 179 -1.32 20.65 13.61
CA GLY A 179 -2.54 20.93 14.37
C GLY A 179 -3.08 19.68 15.05
N LYS A 180 -4.40 19.60 15.26
CA LYS A 180 -5.03 18.46 15.96
C LYS A 180 -6.10 17.78 15.12
N PRO A 181 -6.19 16.43 15.18
CA PRO A 181 -7.30 15.72 14.57
C PRO A 181 -8.57 15.83 15.42
N ARG A 182 -9.73 15.54 14.82
CA ARG A 182 -10.96 15.35 15.59
C ARG A 182 -10.95 14.02 16.34
N ILE A 183 -10.46 12.94 15.70
CA ILE A 183 -10.38 11.60 16.26
C ILE A 183 -8.95 11.06 16.09
N PHE A 184 -8.44 10.41 17.15
CA PHE A 184 -7.17 9.68 17.10
C PHE A 184 -7.45 8.19 17.28
N ASN A 185 -7.09 7.37 16.30
CA ASN A 185 -7.32 5.92 16.29
C ASN A 185 -6.03 5.13 16.55
N THR A 186 -6.09 4.15 17.45
CA THR A 186 -4.98 3.26 17.76
C THR A 186 -5.47 1.84 17.97
N ASP A 187 -4.53 0.89 18.07
CA ASP A 187 -4.81 -0.40 18.66
C ASP A 187 -4.90 -0.32 20.21
N GLN A 188 -5.11 -1.46 20.86
CA GLN A 188 -5.18 -1.58 22.32
C GLN A 188 -3.80 -1.86 22.95
N GLY A 189 -2.68 -1.49 22.29
CA GLY A 189 -1.32 -1.68 22.79
C GLY A 189 -1.07 -0.91 24.08
N ALA A 190 -0.18 -1.45 24.94
CA ALA A 190 0.15 -0.85 26.25
C ALA A 190 0.68 0.59 26.13
N GLN A 191 1.37 0.91 25.03
CA GLN A 191 1.93 2.24 24.74
C GLN A 191 0.82 3.26 24.53
N PHE A 192 -0.18 2.92 23.72
CA PHE A 192 -1.31 3.80 23.37
C PHE A 192 -2.38 3.88 24.43
N THR A 193 -2.46 2.89 25.33
CA THR A 193 -3.37 2.91 26.47
C THR A 193 -2.74 3.51 27.74
N SER A 194 -1.46 3.92 27.67
CA SER A 194 -0.77 4.56 28.79
C SER A 194 -1.39 5.92 29.14
N ALA A 195 -1.42 6.27 30.43
CA ALA A 195 -1.91 7.56 30.90
C ALA A 195 -1.14 8.75 30.30
N ALA A 196 0.16 8.56 29.99
CA ALA A 196 0.99 9.58 29.35
C ALA A 196 0.49 9.88 27.92
N PHE A 197 0.10 8.85 27.15
CA PHE A 197 -0.36 9.03 25.76
C PHE A 197 -1.83 9.51 25.73
N THR A 198 -2.74 8.81 26.43
CA THR A 198 -4.16 9.17 26.44
C THR A 198 -4.41 10.54 27.08
N GLY A 199 -3.67 10.88 28.14
CA GLY A 199 -3.78 12.19 28.79
C GLY A 199 -3.38 13.35 27.87
N LYS A 200 -2.42 13.16 26.94
CA LYS A 200 -2.09 14.20 25.92
C LYS A 200 -3.26 14.40 24.94
N LEU A 201 -3.89 13.34 24.50
CA LEU A 201 -5.06 13.41 23.61
C LEU A 201 -6.25 14.07 24.31
N GLU A 202 -6.56 13.67 25.55
CA GLU A 202 -7.62 14.24 26.36
C GLU A 202 -7.38 15.74 26.63
N ALA A 203 -6.16 16.14 27.00
CA ALA A 203 -5.79 17.53 27.22
C ALA A 203 -5.92 18.40 25.94
N ALA A 204 -5.68 17.81 24.77
CA ALA A 204 -5.88 18.47 23.48
C ALA A 204 -7.35 18.49 23.01
N GLY A 205 -8.27 17.83 23.74
CA GLY A 205 -9.68 17.70 23.37
C GLY A 205 -9.93 16.80 22.16
N ILE A 206 -9.07 15.80 21.95
CA ILE A 206 -9.13 14.86 20.82
C ILE A 206 -9.91 13.62 21.25
N ALA A 207 -10.89 13.21 20.45
CA ALA A 207 -11.64 11.98 20.71
C ALA A 207 -10.77 10.75 20.45
N ILE A 208 -10.69 9.82 21.41
CA ILE A 208 -9.89 8.61 21.34
C ILE A 208 -10.75 7.47 20.80
N SER A 209 -10.29 6.81 19.75
CA SER A 209 -10.87 5.60 19.16
C SER A 209 -9.89 4.45 19.27
N MET A 210 -10.37 3.25 19.62
CA MET A 210 -9.53 2.06 19.66
C MET A 210 -10.14 0.92 18.87
N ASP A 211 -9.29 0.26 18.07
CA ASP A 211 -9.68 -0.89 17.26
C ASP A 211 -10.21 -2.05 18.12
N GLY A 212 -11.26 -2.71 17.65
CA GLY A 212 -11.78 -3.92 18.31
C GLY A 212 -10.79 -5.09 18.19
N ARG A 213 -10.73 -5.97 19.22
CA ARG A 213 -9.88 -7.17 19.17
C ARG A 213 -10.18 -8.02 17.94
N GLY A 214 -9.14 -8.31 17.14
CA GLY A 214 -9.24 -9.15 15.94
C GLY A 214 -9.83 -8.45 14.70
N ARG A 215 -10.01 -7.14 14.72
CA ARG A 215 -10.51 -6.34 13.58
C ARG A 215 -9.38 -5.60 12.89
N PHE A 216 -8.53 -6.33 12.17
CA PHE A 216 -7.43 -5.75 11.36
C PHE A 216 -7.89 -4.73 10.29
N MET A 217 -9.18 -4.74 9.93
CA MET A 217 -9.75 -3.76 8.97
C MET A 217 -9.85 -2.34 9.54
N ASP A 218 -9.81 -2.21 10.87
CA ASP A 218 -10.06 -0.94 11.55
C ASP A 218 -8.83 -0.01 11.51
N ASN A 219 -7.63 -0.51 11.10
CA ASN A 219 -6.39 0.28 10.95
C ASN A 219 -5.65 0.01 9.63
N ILE A 220 -6.40 -0.30 8.57
CA ILE A 220 -5.87 -0.77 7.28
C ILE A 220 -4.85 0.18 6.63
N PHE A 221 -4.91 1.50 6.92
CA PHE A 221 -4.05 2.47 6.25
C PHE A 221 -2.63 2.46 6.80
N ILE A 222 -2.46 2.32 8.11
CA ILE A 222 -1.14 2.22 8.72
C ILE A 222 -0.54 0.84 8.47
N GLU A 223 -1.34 -0.22 8.42
CA GLU A 223 -0.86 -1.55 8.00
C GLU A 223 -0.33 -1.54 6.57
N ARG A 224 -0.98 -0.79 5.66
CA ARG A 224 -0.48 -0.59 4.29
C ARG A 224 0.80 0.23 4.26
N LEU A 225 0.95 1.22 5.15
CA LEU A 225 2.21 1.96 5.32
C LEU A 225 3.32 1.00 5.74
N TRP A 226 3.09 0.15 6.76
CA TRP A 226 4.07 -0.84 7.21
C TRP A 226 4.47 -1.82 6.12
N ARG A 227 3.51 -2.29 5.36
CA ARG A 227 3.78 -3.12 4.20
C ARG A 227 4.66 -2.38 3.20
N SER A 228 4.34 -1.15 2.87
CA SER A 228 5.10 -0.37 1.88
C SER A 228 6.53 -0.14 2.34
N ILE A 229 6.77 0.38 3.56
CA ILE A 229 8.12 0.67 4.04
C ILE A 229 8.97 -0.60 4.18
N LYS A 230 8.39 -1.71 4.66
CA LYS A 230 9.13 -2.97 4.80
C LYS A 230 9.64 -3.51 3.48
N TYR A 231 8.83 -3.44 2.43
CA TYR A 231 9.17 -4.02 1.12
C TYR A 231 9.82 -3.05 0.16
N GLU A 232 9.62 -1.77 0.36
CA GLU A 232 10.19 -0.73 -0.50
C GLU A 232 11.54 -0.20 0.04
N GLU A 233 11.85 -0.44 1.32
CA GLU A 233 13.08 0.06 1.96
C GLU A 233 13.73 -0.99 2.87
N VAL A 234 13.07 -1.44 3.96
CA VAL A 234 13.71 -2.21 5.04
C VAL A 234 14.30 -3.52 4.56
N HIS A 235 13.53 -4.33 3.82
CA HIS A 235 14.00 -5.64 3.34
C HIS A 235 14.99 -5.53 2.17
N LEU A 236 15.09 -4.36 1.54
CA LEU A 236 16.06 -4.13 0.47
C LEU A 236 17.42 -3.68 1.00
N LYS A 237 17.45 -3.02 2.16
CA LYS A 237 18.67 -2.38 2.70
C LYS A 237 19.40 -3.22 3.74
N ALA A 238 18.69 -4.09 4.48
CA ALA A 238 19.27 -4.93 5.54
C ALA A 238 20.19 -4.13 6.49
N TYR A 239 19.66 -3.10 7.13
CA TYR A 239 20.39 -2.13 7.96
C TYR A 239 21.36 -2.77 8.94
N ALA A 240 22.58 -2.28 8.96
CA ALA A 240 23.63 -2.72 9.89
C ALA A 240 23.40 -2.16 11.31
N ASP A 241 22.97 -0.90 11.41
CA ASP A 241 22.77 -0.23 12.70
C ASP A 241 21.56 0.74 12.69
N GLY A 242 21.23 1.27 13.89
CA GLY A 242 20.09 2.19 14.07
C GLY A 242 20.26 3.55 13.42
N ARG A 243 21.48 4.00 13.13
CA ARG A 243 21.76 5.25 12.42
C ARG A 243 21.43 5.09 10.94
N GLU A 244 21.86 3.98 10.36
CA GLU A 244 21.55 3.64 8.98
C GLU A 244 20.04 3.47 8.79
N ALA A 245 19.37 2.75 9.71
CA ALA A 245 17.92 2.58 9.71
C ALA A 245 17.19 3.93 9.79
N ARG A 246 17.62 4.84 10.69
CA ARG A 246 17.02 6.18 10.81
C ARG A 246 17.17 6.99 9.53
N THR A 247 18.33 6.96 8.92
CA THR A 247 18.61 7.70 7.68
C THR A 247 17.82 7.12 6.50
N GLY A 248 17.76 5.80 6.35
CA GLY A 248 17.04 5.12 5.28
C GLY A 248 15.54 5.32 5.39
N ILE A 249 14.98 5.06 6.57
CA ILE A 249 13.54 5.26 6.86
C ILE A 249 13.14 6.72 6.67
N GLY A 250 13.95 7.68 7.13
CA GLY A 250 13.68 9.10 6.96
C GLY A 250 13.60 9.50 5.49
N ARG A 251 14.56 9.06 4.66
CA ARG A 251 14.55 9.28 3.21
C ARG A 251 13.34 8.62 2.53
N TRP A 252 12.99 7.42 2.97
CA TRP A 252 11.84 6.72 2.41
C TRP A 252 10.52 7.42 2.77
N ILE A 253 10.35 7.90 4.02
CA ILE A 253 9.16 8.64 4.44
C ILE A 253 9.04 9.97 3.68
N ASP A 254 10.16 10.67 3.45
CA ASP A 254 10.18 11.86 2.62
C ASP A 254 9.72 11.55 1.18
N PHE A 255 10.27 10.51 0.57
CA PHE A 255 9.83 10.02 -0.74
C PHE A 255 8.35 9.62 -0.74
N TYR A 256 7.88 8.90 0.29
CA TYR A 256 6.49 8.48 0.43
C TYR A 256 5.54 9.68 0.47
N ASN A 257 5.87 10.70 1.23
CA ASN A 257 5.03 11.88 1.43
C ASN A 257 5.02 12.83 0.23
N HIS A 258 6.16 13.02 -0.45
CA HIS A 258 6.33 14.10 -1.40
C HIS A 258 6.52 13.67 -2.85
N ARG A 259 6.86 12.41 -3.11
CA ARG A 259 7.19 11.93 -4.47
C ARG A 259 6.46 10.67 -4.89
N ARG A 260 6.11 9.80 -3.93
CA ARG A 260 5.49 8.52 -4.22
C ARG A 260 4.03 8.69 -4.67
N PRO A 261 3.65 8.29 -5.91
CA PRO A 261 2.26 8.40 -6.37
C PRO A 261 1.36 7.38 -5.65
N HIS A 262 0.19 7.82 -5.22
CA HIS A 262 -0.82 7.00 -4.55
C HIS A 262 -2.06 6.79 -5.41
N GLN A 263 -2.26 5.59 -5.90
CA GLN A 263 -3.37 5.26 -6.81
C GLN A 263 -4.76 5.58 -6.21
N ALA A 264 -4.95 5.38 -4.90
CA ALA A 264 -6.21 5.68 -4.22
C ALA A 264 -6.53 7.19 -4.14
N MET A 265 -5.55 8.04 -4.47
CA MET A 265 -5.66 9.51 -4.47
C MET A 265 -5.35 10.05 -5.87
N SER A 266 -5.77 9.36 -6.91
CA SER A 266 -5.54 9.77 -8.32
C SER A 266 -4.06 10.04 -8.64
N ASN A 267 -3.16 9.22 -8.06
CA ASN A 267 -1.69 9.33 -8.14
C ASN A 267 -1.08 10.59 -7.51
N GLN A 268 -1.84 11.34 -6.74
CA GLN A 268 -1.29 12.46 -5.98
C GLN A 268 -0.39 11.97 -4.83
N GLN A 269 0.51 12.85 -4.37
CA GLN A 269 1.38 12.61 -3.23
C GLN A 269 0.63 12.93 -1.92
N PRO A 270 0.81 12.12 -0.86
CA PRO A 270 0.10 12.29 0.41
C PRO A 270 0.15 13.71 0.98
N MET A 271 1.33 14.32 1.02
CA MET A 271 1.48 15.65 1.59
C MET A 271 0.84 16.77 0.74
N ASN A 272 0.76 16.58 -0.58
CA ASN A 272 0.03 17.52 -1.45
C ASN A 272 -1.47 17.43 -1.20
N VAL A 273 -2.01 16.21 -1.04
CA VAL A 273 -3.43 16.00 -0.69
C VAL A 273 -3.74 16.63 0.66
N TRP A 274 -2.84 16.47 1.66
CA TRP A 274 -3.01 17.09 2.98
C TRP A 274 -3.05 18.61 2.89
N ARG A 275 -2.08 19.24 2.22
CA ARG A 275 -2.00 20.71 2.09
C ARG A 275 -3.21 21.29 1.35
N ASN A 276 -3.60 20.66 0.25
CA ASN A 276 -4.74 21.13 -0.54
C ASN A 276 -6.05 21.01 0.25
N GLY A 277 -6.24 19.92 0.99
CA GLY A 277 -7.42 19.75 1.84
C GLY A 277 -7.47 20.74 3.01
N MET A 278 -6.32 21.06 3.62
CA MET A 278 -6.26 22.11 4.65
C MET A 278 -6.55 23.51 4.10
N ALA A 279 -6.00 23.85 2.95
CA ALA A 279 -6.27 25.13 2.28
C ALA A 279 -7.76 25.30 1.90
N THR A 280 -8.43 24.20 1.52
CA THR A 280 -9.88 24.24 1.22
C THR A 280 -10.71 24.37 2.50
N ALA A 281 -10.27 23.77 3.62
CA ALA A 281 -10.98 23.86 4.90
C ALA A 281 -10.88 25.27 5.56
N GLU A 282 -9.84 26.04 5.24
CA GLU A 282 -9.62 27.40 5.73
C GLU A 282 -10.40 28.47 4.92
N GLN A 283 -10.91 28.13 3.73
CA GLN A 283 -11.79 29.03 2.99
C GLN A 283 -13.19 28.98 3.62
N PRO A 284 -13.76 30.14 4.07
CA PRO A 284 -15.13 30.15 4.54
C PRO A 284 -16.04 29.73 3.38
N THR A 285 -16.76 28.63 3.56
CA THR A 285 -17.86 28.26 2.67
C THR A 285 -18.89 29.38 2.74
N GLU A 286 -18.99 30.20 1.70
CA GLU A 286 -20.21 30.98 1.51
C GLU A 286 -21.37 29.98 1.53
N ALA A 287 -22.25 30.13 2.50
CA ALA A 287 -23.42 29.28 2.67
C ALA A 287 -24.32 29.48 1.44
N VAL A 288 -24.19 28.61 0.46
CA VAL A 288 -25.19 28.46 -0.58
C VAL A 288 -26.35 27.73 0.07
N ASP A 289 -27.35 28.49 0.47
CA ASP A 289 -28.63 28.01 0.95
C ASP A 289 -29.36 27.30 -0.21
N MET A 290 -29.07 26.02 -0.40
CA MET A 290 -29.80 25.16 -1.33
C MET A 290 -30.84 24.36 -0.56
N PRO A 291 -32.13 24.49 -0.90
CA PRO A 291 -33.17 23.68 -0.27
C PRO A 291 -32.96 22.19 -0.58
N LEU A 292 -32.98 21.36 0.48
CA LEU A 292 -32.94 19.91 0.41
C LEU A 292 -34.07 19.39 -0.49
N ARG A 293 -33.76 19.00 -1.72
CA ARG A 293 -34.58 18.09 -2.50
C ARG A 293 -34.24 16.67 -2.13
N LEU A 294 -35.04 16.07 -1.27
CA LEU A 294 -35.15 14.63 -1.08
C LEU A 294 -35.84 14.05 -2.30
N ASP A 295 -35.06 13.57 -3.28
CA ASP A 295 -35.50 12.55 -4.24
C ASP A 295 -34.32 12.18 -5.16
N ASN A 296 -34.07 10.85 -5.26
CA ASN A 296 -33.10 10.18 -6.11
C ASN A 296 -31.68 9.97 -5.57
N ALA A 297 -31.55 9.07 -4.59
CA ALA A 297 -30.29 8.40 -4.33
C ALA A 297 -30.11 7.23 -5.34
N PRO A 298 -29.02 7.16 -6.11
CA PRO A 298 -28.73 5.98 -6.93
C PRO A 298 -28.34 4.81 -6.04
N ALA A 299 -28.90 3.63 -6.34
CA ALA A 299 -28.65 2.39 -5.62
C ALA A 299 -27.15 2.05 -5.61
N LEU A 300 -26.62 1.72 -4.43
CA LEU A 300 -25.26 1.23 -4.26
C LEU A 300 -25.05 -0.10 -5.00
N PRO A 301 -23.91 -0.31 -5.68
CA PRO A 301 -23.62 -1.58 -6.33
C PRO A 301 -23.47 -2.70 -5.30
N THR A 302 -24.32 -3.72 -5.42
CA THR A 302 -24.23 -4.95 -4.62
C THR A 302 -23.04 -5.78 -5.07
N TYR A 303 -22.06 -5.99 -4.17
CA TYR A 303 -21.00 -6.97 -4.38
C TYR A 303 -21.54 -8.38 -4.17
N PRO A 304 -21.25 -9.36 -5.05
CA PRO A 304 -21.70 -10.74 -4.88
C PRO A 304 -21.05 -11.36 -3.63
N GLN A 305 -21.91 -11.84 -2.73
CA GLN A 305 -21.48 -12.61 -1.55
C GLN A 305 -20.81 -13.91 -2.01
N GLN A 306 -19.58 -14.16 -1.56
CA GLN A 306 -18.93 -15.45 -1.75
C GLN A 306 -19.69 -16.54 -0.98
N ARG A 307 -20.19 -17.52 -1.73
CA ARG A 307 -20.84 -18.73 -1.17
C ARG A 307 -19.87 -19.48 -0.28
N GLN A 308 -20.18 -19.57 1.03
CA GLN A 308 -19.56 -20.52 1.94
C GLN A 308 -19.90 -21.94 1.49
N LYS A 309 -18.90 -22.72 1.10
CA LYS A 309 -19.04 -24.19 0.95
C LYS A 309 -19.24 -24.79 2.34
N LYS A 310 -20.45 -25.23 2.63
CA LYS A 310 -20.72 -26.17 3.74
C LYS A 310 -20.14 -27.54 3.36
N GLU A 311 -19.10 -27.96 4.03
CA GLU A 311 -18.68 -29.36 4.03
C GLU A 311 -19.72 -30.18 4.82
N LYS A 312 -20.42 -31.07 4.10
CA LYS A 312 -21.17 -32.17 4.70
C LYS A 312 -20.17 -33.23 5.15
N LYS A 313 -20.00 -33.42 6.47
CA LYS A 313 -19.58 -34.71 7.02
C LYS A 313 -20.77 -35.67 6.88
N ALA A 314 -20.57 -36.76 6.18
CA ALA A 314 -21.39 -37.96 6.23
C ALA A 314 -20.51 -39.10 6.74
N ALA A 315 -21.03 -39.73 7.74
CA ALA A 315 -20.93 -41.06 8.30
C ALA A 315 -19.86 -42.02 7.73
#